data_2f2159bf0141dc6a6487564ccb710259
#
_entry.id   2f2159bf0141dc6a6487564ccb710259
#
_cell.length_a   1.000
_cell.length_b   1.000
_cell.length_c   1.000
_cell.angle_alpha   90.00
_cell.angle_beta   90.00
_cell.angle_gamma   90.00
#
_symmetry.space_group_name_H-M   'P 1'
#
loop_
_entity.id
_entity.type
_entity.pdbx_description
1 polymer ?
#
loop_
_entity_poly.entity_id
_entity_poly.type
_entity_poly.pdbx_seq_one_letter_code
_entity_poly.pdbx_strand_id
1 'polypeptide(L)'
;MLILGLNMFHADASAAIVHDGEVVFAIAEERLNRRKHFGGFPALAVKACLEAVGAKISDIDHVAVGQDSDANLSKKVQYALANPSKILNFIRLRQRKESMRDVRSLLADALEVDPAGLRFQEHHLEHHIAHIASAYYCSPWEKASGFSYDGSGDFVSTMMARCEGNDIEVLERVFLPHSLGSVYTMICEFIGYSKYGDEGKVMGLAPYGKPQDGYRDVLSKIVAPRNSSFQLDLSYFKPLGSNAGMQVLPDGTVRLARHFSDRMEELFGEPRAPHTEITQRDMDLAFALQQRFEEIFFHLLNHLHQQVPCDDLAMAGGCALNSVANGKLFDQTPFRRTYIQPAAGDEGLAIGAALHTYHCVLRQPRRHDLKNSYLGPEFSDSHVESSLKKAGLDYRNLERAPLLEAVAEQIAAGNVIGWFQGRMEWGPRALGNRSILAHPGLPNMKDVLNARIKHREWFRPFAPSVLADYQHEYFEHDHPSPFMLHVYKIRPEKRNLLCAVNHVDDTGRLQTVARDENPLYYDLIAAFHRKTGIPVVLNTSFNENEPIVCTPEEAIDCFQRTRMDVLAIGPFLVTKPNADNSVPA
;
A
#
# COMPACT_ATOMS: atom_id res chain seq x y z
N MET A 1 1.88 -11.70 26.36
CA MET A 1 3.07 -11.80 25.51
C MET A 1 3.06 -10.66 24.53
N LEU A 2 4.11 -9.84 24.54
CA LEU A 2 4.28 -8.70 23.64
C LEU A 2 5.36 -9.01 22.59
N ILE A 3 5.02 -8.88 21.31
CA ILE A 3 5.94 -9.08 20.19
C ILE A 3 6.03 -7.80 19.39
N LEU A 4 7.23 -7.25 19.25
CA LEU A 4 7.52 -6.11 18.38
C LEU A 4 7.99 -6.62 17.02
N GLY A 5 7.20 -6.33 15.98
CA GLY A 5 7.56 -6.62 14.59
C GLY A 5 8.22 -5.42 13.92
N LEU A 6 9.22 -5.66 13.09
CA LEU A 6 10.01 -4.63 12.42
C LEU A 6 10.18 -4.92 10.93
N ASN A 7 9.98 -3.89 10.09
CA ASN A 7 10.57 -3.77 8.77
C ASN A 7 11.60 -2.64 8.79
N MET A 8 12.86 -2.93 8.46
CA MET A 8 13.96 -1.97 8.57
C MET A 8 14.98 -2.16 7.44
N PHE A 9 15.67 -1.07 7.07
CA PHE A 9 16.70 -1.04 6.01
C PHE A 9 16.21 -1.56 4.66
N HIS A 10 14.92 -1.50 4.46
CA HIS A 10 14.20 -1.72 3.22
C HIS A 10 13.22 -0.57 3.00
N ALA A 11 12.59 -0.45 1.82
CA ALA A 11 11.57 0.57 1.64
C ALA A 11 10.44 0.41 2.65
N ASP A 12 9.76 1.51 2.94
CA ASP A 12 8.58 1.54 3.81
C ASP A 12 8.82 0.96 5.22
N ALA A 13 9.93 1.40 5.86
CA ALA A 13 10.26 1.01 7.22
C ALA A 13 9.07 1.22 8.17
N SER A 14 8.83 0.25 9.06
CA SER A 14 7.62 0.20 9.89
C SER A 14 7.84 -0.58 11.17
N ALA A 15 6.96 -0.38 12.14
CA ALA A 15 6.86 -1.21 13.34
C ALA A 15 5.40 -1.58 13.61
N ALA A 16 5.23 -2.74 14.24
CA ALA A 16 3.94 -3.22 14.71
C ALA A 16 4.09 -3.90 16.06
N ILE A 17 3.07 -3.83 16.90
CA ILE A 17 3.04 -4.55 18.16
C ILE A 17 1.86 -5.52 18.20
N VAL A 18 2.17 -6.76 18.54
CA VAL A 18 1.23 -7.86 18.71
C VAL A 18 1.17 -8.23 20.18
N HIS A 19 -0.03 -8.24 20.74
CA HIS A 19 -0.30 -8.65 22.11
C HIS A 19 -1.19 -9.89 22.11
N ASP A 20 -0.66 -11.02 22.60
CA ASP A 20 -1.35 -12.32 22.65
C ASP A 20 -2.00 -12.75 21.32
N GLY A 21 -1.36 -12.41 20.19
CA GLY A 21 -1.79 -12.74 18.83
C GLY A 21 -2.70 -11.68 18.18
N GLU A 22 -3.09 -10.63 18.88
CA GLU A 22 -3.82 -9.49 18.33
C GLU A 22 -2.85 -8.40 17.89
N VAL A 23 -3.04 -7.87 16.67
CA VAL A 23 -2.32 -6.68 16.19
C VAL A 23 -2.94 -5.44 16.83
N VAL A 24 -2.32 -4.92 17.88
CA VAL A 24 -2.87 -3.80 18.65
C VAL A 24 -2.49 -2.43 18.10
N PHE A 25 -1.32 -2.32 17.45
CA PHE A 25 -0.85 -1.09 16.83
C PHE A 25 0.14 -1.37 15.71
N ALA A 26 0.10 -0.57 14.64
CA ALA A 26 1.07 -0.62 13.55
C ALA A 26 1.17 0.74 12.85
N ILE A 27 2.39 1.15 12.50
CA ILE A 27 2.63 2.42 11.81
C ILE A 27 3.90 2.36 10.96
N ALA A 28 3.84 2.97 9.76
CA ALA A 28 5.02 3.21 8.93
C ALA A 28 5.79 4.44 9.44
N GLU A 29 7.10 4.37 9.45
CA GLU A 29 7.99 5.45 9.90
C GLU A 29 7.76 6.76 9.14
N GLU A 30 7.40 6.68 7.85
CA GLU A 30 7.11 7.86 7.01
C GLU A 30 5.95 8.71 7.56
N ARG A 31 5.01 8.10 8.31
CA ARG A 31 3.87 8.82 8.91
C ARG A 31 4.31 9.76 10.02
N LEU A 32 5.44 9.46 10.65
CA LEU A 32 6.00 10.19 11.80
C LEU A 32 7.15 11.13 11.40
N ASN A 33 8.08 10.65 10.54
CA ASN A 33 9.21 11.46 10.09
C ASN A 33 8.93 12.32 8.85
N ARG A 34 7.75 12.18 8.24
CA ARG A 34 7.25 12.91 7.05
C ARG A 34 8.07 12.70 5.77
N ARG A 35 8.79 11.58 5.66
CA ARG A 35 9.62 11.23 4.51
C ARG A 35 9.07 9.99 3.83
N LYS A 36 8.46 10.17 2.63
CA LYS A 36 7.86 9.07 1.86
C LYS A 36 8.85 7.94 1.62
N HIS A 37 8.34 6.71 1.75
CA HIS A 37 9.09 5.48 1.48
C HIS A 37 10.40 5.40 2.25
N PHE A 38 10.42 5.91 3.48
CA PHE A 38 11.62 5.88 4.32
C PHE A 38 12.11 4.44 4.54
N GLY A 39 13.39 4.19 4.26
CA GLY A 39 14.01 2.87 4.29
C GLY A 39 15.08 2.70 5.36
N GLY A 40 15.08 3.52 6.41
CA GLY A 40 16.03 3.42 7.53
C GLY A 40 15.54 2.50 8.64
N PHE A 41 16.06 2.73 9.86
CA PHE A 41 15.54 2.09 11.08
C PHE A 41 14.27 2.84 11.54
N PRO A 42 13.16 2.15 11.89
CA PRO A 42 11.87 2.76 12.22
C PRO A 42 11.81 3.24 13.68
N ALA A 43 12.69 4.17 14.07
CA ALA A 43 12.87 4.60 15.46
C ALA A 43 11.61 5.25 16.05
N LEU A 44 10.93 6.12 15.29
CA LEU A 44 9.71 6.79 15.76
C LEU A 44 8.53 5.80 15.80
N ALA A 45 8.44 4.90 14.82
CA ALA A 45 7.40 3.88 14.80
C ALA A 45 7.54 2.91 15.99
N VAL A 46 8.76 2.54 16.37
CA VAL A 46 9.03 1.75 17.60
C VAL A 46 8.56 2.48 18.85
N LYS A 47 8.90 3.77 19.00
CA LYS A 47 8.44 4.60 20.14
C LYS A 47 6.91 4.64 20.20
N ALA A 48 6.26 4.90 19.06
CA ALA A 48 4.81 4.93 18.97
C ALA A 48 4.15 3.58 19.32
N CYS A 49 4.74 2.46 18.90
CA CYS A 49 4.29 1.11 19.29
C CYS A 49 4.33 0.89 20.80
N LEU A 50 5.43 1.25 21.46
CA LEU A 50 5.58 1.10 22.91
C LEU A 50 4.62 2.01 23.68
N GLU A 51 4.48 3.26 23.24
CA GLU A 51 3.53 4.24 23.81
C GLU A 51 2.08 3.76 23.70
N ALA A 52 1.71 3.19 22.56
CA ALA A 52 0.33 2.73 22.30
C ALA A 52 -0.13 1.64 23.30
N VAL A 53 0.79 0.84 23.84
CA VAL A 53 0.48 -0.21 24.81
C VAL A 53 0.96 0.13 26.23
N GLY A 54 1.52 1.34 26.45
CA GLY A 54 2.05 1.80 27.73
C GLY A 54 3.22 0.94 28.25
N ALA A 55 3.96 0.29 27.34
CA ALA A 55 5.07 -0.61 27.67
C ALA A 55 6.43 0.06 27.46
N LYS A 56 7.44 -0.48 28.13
CA LYS A 56 8.85 -0.21 27.87
C LYS A 56 9.43 -1.33 27.01
N ILE A 57 10.57 -1.08 26.37
CA ILE A 57 11.27 -2.10 25.59
C ILE A 57 11.67 -3.33 26.43
N SER A 58 11.86 -3.15 27.75
CA SER A 58 12.12 -4.24 28.71
C SER A 58 10.95 -5.20 28.88
N ASP A 59 9.74 -4.78 28.51
CA ASP A 59 8.51 -5.55 28.67
C ASP A 59 8.19 -6.37 27.39
N ILE A 60 8.98 -6.20 26.33
CA ILE A 60 8.89 -6.93 25.08
C ILE A 60 9.50 -8.31 25.24
N ASP A 61 8.72 -9.35 24.96
CA ASP A 61 9.16 -10.74 25.05
C ASP A 61 9.96 -11.16 23.80
N HIS A 62 9.52 -10.73 22.62
CA HIS A 62 10.12 -11.08 21.34
C HIS A 62 10.20 -9.86 20.41
N VAL A 63 11.28 -9.82 19.61
CA VAL A 63 11.42 -8.89 18.48
C VAL A 63 11.55 -9.71 17.20
N ALA A 64 10.69 -9.44 16.22
CA ALA A 64 10.62 -10.16 14.97
C ALA A 64 10.91 -9.25 13.78
N VAL A 65 11.86 -9.63 12.94
CA VAL A 65 12.28 -8.85 11.76
C VAL A 65 11.82 -9.56 10.48
N GLY A 66 11.15 -8.82 9.59
CA GLY A 66 10.62 -9.33 8.32
C GLY A 66 11.67 -9.53 7.22
N GLN A 67 12.91 -9.82 7.60
CA GLN A 67 14.03 -10.13 6.70
C GLN A 67 14.96 -11.15 7.35
N ASP A 68 15.47 -12.08 6.51
CA ASP A 68 16.53 -13.01 6.88
C ASP A 68 17.63 -13.02 5.82
N SER A 69 18.74 -12.36 6.10
CA SER A 69 19.86 -12.27 5.17
C SER A 69 20.51 -13.62 4.87
N ASP A 70 20.31 -14.65 5.71
CA ASP A 70 20.82 -16.00 5.54
C ASP A 70 19.84 -16.90 4.77
N ALA A 71 18.59 -16.48 4.60
CA ALA A 71 17.63 -17.18 3.76
C ALA A 71 18.15 -17.31 2.33
N ASN A 72 17.90 -18.48 1.71
CA ASN A 72 18.25 -18.78 0.33
C ASN A 72 19.75 -18.67 -0.01
N LEU A 73 20.66 -18.87 0.97
CA LEU A 73 22.10 -18.71 0.81
C LEU A 73 22.68 -19.57 -0.34
N SER A 74 22.20 -20.81 -0.50
CA SER A 74 22.63 -21.72 -1.58
C SER A 74 22.36 -21.13 -2.97
N LYS A 75 21.20 -20.49 -3.16
CA LYS A 75 20.82 -19.81 -4.42
C LYS A 75 21.63 -18.55 -4.66
N LYS A 76 21.89 -17.77 -3.60
CA LYS A 76 22.76 -16.59 -3.64
C LYS A 76 24.18 -16.98 -4.08
N VAL A 77 24.74 -18.02 -3.50
CA VAL A 77 26.07 -18.56 -3.85
C VAL A 77 26.09 -19.09 -5.28
N GLN A 78 25.10 -19.89 -5.68
CA GLN A 78 24.99 -20.41 -7.04
C GLN A 78 24.96 -19.27 -8.08
N TYR A 79 24.19 -18.24 -7.82
CA TYR A 79 24.13 -17.06 -8.70
C TYR A 79 25.48 -16.30 -8.75
N ALA A 80 26.14 -16.11 -7.62
CA ALA A 80 27.46 -15.48 -7.55
C ALA A 80 28.52 -16.26 -8.33
N LEU A 81 28.55 -17.57 -8.21
CA LEU A 81 29.47 -18.45 -8.96
C LEU A 81 29.21 -18.40 -10.46
N ALA A 82 27.94 -18.33 -10.88
CA ALA A 82 27.56 -18.20 -12.29
C ALA A 82 27.89 -16.78 -12.85
N ASN A 83 28.15 -15.79 -11.99
CA ASN A 83 28.44 -14.41 -12.35
C ASN A 83 29.69 -13.87 -11.62
N PRO A 84 30.91 -14.36 -11.92
CA PRO A 84 32.13 -14.05 -11.15
C PRO A 84 32.46 -12.55 -11.03
N SER A 85 32.15 -11.77 -12.04
CA SER A 85 32.36 -10.31 -12.04
C SER A 85 31.56 -9.55 -10.97
N LYS A 86 30.59 -10.21 -10.34
CA LYS A 86 29.68 -9.63 -9.34
C LYS A 86 29.97 -10.07 -7.90
N ILE A 87 30.91 -11.01 -7.69
CA ILE A 87 31.24 -11.57 -6.37
C ILE A 87 31.64 -10.47 -5.37
N LEU A 88 32.44 -9.48 -5.80
CA LEU A 88 32.86 -8.37 -4.95
C LEU A 88 31.66 -7.51 -4.48
N ASN A 89 30.66 -7.32 -5.32
CA ASN A 89 29.46 -6.58 -4.96
C ASN A 89 28.60 -7.38 -3.95
N PHE A 90 28.52 -8.72 -4.11
CA PHE A 90 27.87 -9.60 -3.12
C PHE A 90 28.57 -9.55 -1.75
N ILE A 91 29.89 -9.55 -1.72
CA ILE A 91 30.67 -9.45 -0.47
C ILE A 91 30.42 -8.11 0.21
N ARG A 92 30.44 -6.99 -0.53
CA ARG A 92 30.13 -5.65 0.00
C ARG A 92 28.71 -5.54 0.53
N LEU A 93 27.72 -6.09 -0.20
CA LEU A 93 26.33 -6.15 0.24
C LEU A 93 26.17 -6.97 1.53
N ARG A 94 26.91 -8.08 1.66
CA ARG A 94 26.90 -8.90 2.86
C ARG A 94 27.51 -8.17 4.06
N GLN A 95 28.68 -7.54 3.90
CA GLN A 95 29.32 -6.75 4.97
C GLN A 95 28.44 -5.59 5.44
N ARG A 96 27.76 -4.89 4.52
CA ARG A 96 26.80 -3.84 4.87
C ARG A 96 25.58 -4.39 5.63
N LYS A 97 25.10 -5.58 5.26
CA LYS A 97 23.99 -6.25 5.98
C LYS A 97 24.40 -6.76 7.36
N GLU A 98 25.65 -7.18 7.56
CA GLU A 98 26.15 -7.61 8.87
C GLU A 98 26.17 -6.48 9.90
N SER A 99 26.49 -5.24 9.48
CA SER A 99 26.38 -4.06 10.36
C SER A 99 24.94 -3.66 10.71
N MET A 100 23.95 -4.15 9.97
CA MET A 100 22.52 -3.91 10.19
C MET A 100 21.84 -5.02 11.02
N ARG A 101 22.56 -6.05 11.43
CA ARG A 101 22.02 -7.22 12.14
C ARG A 101 21.89 -7.03 13.64
N ASP A 102 22.54 -6.05 14.22
CA ASP A 102 22.46 -5.83 15.65
C ASP A 102 21.20 -5.03 16.02
N VAL A 103 20.06 -5.72 15.93
CA VAL A 103 18.75 -5.16 16.27
C VAL A 103 18.71 -4.64 17.70
N ARG A 104 19.47 -5.30 18.61
CA ARG A 104 19.54 -4.93 20.02
C ARG A 104 20.21 -3.56 20.20
N SER A 105 21.35 -3.33 19.57
CA SER A 105 22.03 -2.03 19.58
C SER A 105 21.20 -0.96 18.89
N LEU A 106 20.56 -1.27 17.75
CA LEU A 106 19.69 -0.31 17.05
C LEU A 106 18.50 0.14 17.89
N LEU A 107 17.85 -0.79 18.60
CA LEU A 107 16.76 -0.48 19.53
C LEU A 107 17.27 0.32 20.74
N ALA A 108 18.44 -0.05 21.28
CA ALA A 108 19.04 0.65 22.40
C ALA A 108 19.36 2.11 22.04
N ASP A 109 19.96 2.33 20.88
CA ASP A 109 20.29 3.67 20.38
C ASP A 109 19.01 4.50 20.12
N ALA A 110 18.01 3.91 19.45
CA ALA A 110 16.76 4.59 19.14
C ALA A 110 15.95 4.99 20.37
N LEU A 111 16.01 4.19 21.43
CA LEU A 111 15.26 4.39 22.68
C LEU A 111 16.10 5.02 23.80
N GLU A 112 17.40 5.26 23.54
CA GLU A 112 18.36 5.85 24.50
C GLU A 112 18.47 5.01 25.80
N VAL A 113 18.56 3.67 25.66
CA VAL A 113 18.66 2.73 26.78
C VAL A 113 19.94 1.88 26.69
N ASP A 114 20.36 1.29 27.81
CA ASP A 114 21.48 0.36 27.83
C ASP A 114 21.11 -0.97 27.12
N PRO A 115 21.83 -1.38 26.06
CA PRO A 115 21.58 -2.64 25.38
C PRO A 115 21.72 -3.87 26.28
N ALA A 116 22.54 -3.82 27.35
CA ALA A 116 22.68 -4.91 28.31
C ALA A 116 21.38 -5.18 29.11
N GLY A 117 20.49 -4.21 29.21
CA GLY A 117 19.18 -4.34 29.85
C GLY A 117 18.10 -5.02 28.99
N LEU A 118 18.33 -5.18 27.70
CA LEU A 118 17.36 -5.75 26.76
C LEU A 118 17.36 -7.28 26.80
N ARG A 119 16.20 -7.90 27.04
CA ARG A 119 16.08 -9.36 27.28
C ARG A 119 15.18 -10.10 26.31
N PHE A 120 14.64 -9.44 25.28
CA PHE A 120 13.80 -10.07 24.29
C PHE A 120 14.54 -11.16 23.50
N GLN A 121 13.79 -12.14 23.00
CA GLN A 121 14.26 -13.10 22.01
C GLN A 121 14.09 -12.51 20.60
N GLU A 122 15.14 -12.60 19.78
CA GLU A 122 15.15 -12.09 18.41
C GLU A 122 14.82 -13.19 17.40
N HIS A 123 13.99 -12.83 16.39
CA HIS A 123 13.58 -13.72 15.30
C HIS A 123 13.78 -13.00 13.96
N HIS A 124 14.36 -13.70 13.00
CA HIS A 124 14.47 -13.27 11.61
C HIS A 124 13.62 -14.16 10.73
N LEU A 125 12.82 -13.58 9.85
CA LEU A 125 11.90 -14.29 8.98
C LEU A 125 12.18 -13.95 7.52
N GLU A 126 12.22 -14.96 6.64
CA GLU A 126 12.33 -14.74 5.20
C GLU A 126 11.25 -13.78 4.72
N HIS A 127 11.64 -12.76 3.97
CA HIS A 127 10.82 -11.63 3.52
C HIS A 127 9.45 -12.06 2.93
N HIS A 128 9.44 -13.00 1.98
CA HIS A 128 8.20 -13.43 1.35
C HIS A 128 7.31 -14.30 2.26
N ILE A 129 7.88 -15.00 3.24
CA ILE A 129 7.09 -15.65 4.29
C ILE A 129 6.42 -14.60 5.17
N ALA A 130 7.13 -13.49 5.50
CA ALA A 130 6.55 -12.40 6.26
C ALA A 130 5.39 -11.74 5.49
N HIS A 131 5.50 -11.54 4.18
CA HIS A 131 4.38 -11.08 3.35
C HIS A 131 3.16 -12.02 3.44
N ILE A 132 3.34 -13.32 3.18
CA ILE A 132 2.23 -14.30 3.26
C ILE A 132 1.65 -14.33 4.67
N ALA A 133 2.49 -14.32 5.71
CA ALA A 133 2.07 -14.31 7.10
C ALA A 133 1.22 -13.08 7.45
N SER A 134 1.58 -11.90 6.92
CA SER A 134 0.84 -10.65 7.13
C SER A 134 -0.58 -10.70 6.57
N ALA A 135 -0.80 -11.43 5.48
CA ALA A 135 -2.12 -11.62 4.90
C ALA A 135 -2.86 -12.81 5.53
N TYR A 136 -2.21 -13.96 5.62
CA TYR A 136 -2.86 -15.18 6.09
C TYR A 136 -3.30 -15.10 7.56
N TYR A 137 -2.42 -14.70 8.48
CA TYR A 137 -2.80 -14.64 9.90
C TYR A 137 -3.75 -13.49 10.24
N CYS A 138 -3.84 -12.48 9.39
CA CYS A 138 -4.86 -11.43 9.51
C CYS A 138 -6.21 -11.83 8.88
N SER A 139 -6.25 -12.88 8.06
CA SER A 139 -7.48 -13.37 7.45
C SER A 139 -8.29 -14.25 8.42
N PRO A 140 -9.62 -14.40 8.21
CA PRO A 140 -10.45 -15.25 9.08
C PRO A 140 -10.35 -16.75 8.75
N TRP A 141 -9.46 -17.20 7.86
CA TRP A 141 -9.48 -18.54 7.30
C TRP A 141 -8.48 -19.48 7.96
N GLU A 142 -8.93 -20.70 8.28
CA GLU A 142 -8.08 -21.80 8.78
C GLU A 142 -7.21 -22.40 7.67
N LYS A 143 -7.66 -22.31 6.40
CA LYS A 143 -6.94 -22.75 5.20
C LYS A 143 -7.00 -21.67 4.15
N ALA A 144 -5.88 -21.45 3.45
CA ALA A 144 -5.81 -20.56 2.30
C ALA A 144 -4.65 -20.93 1.37
N SER A 145 -4.75 -20.54 0.12
CA SER A 145 -3.59 -20.38 -0.76
C SER A 145 -2.86 -19.11 -0.37
N GLY A 146 -1.56 -19.21 -0.09
CA GLY A 146 -0.69 -18.06 0.22
C GLY A 146 0.06 -17.62 -1.03
N PHE A 147 0.01 -16.32 -1.36
CA PHE A 147 0.71 -15.77 -2.51
C PHE A 147 1.38 -14.44 -2.17
N SER A 148 2.68 -14.33 -2.44
CA SER A 148 3.37 -13.06 -2.37
C SER A 148 4.16 -12.78 -3.63
N TYR A 149 4.11 -11.52 -4.11
CA TYR A 149 4.88 -11.08 -5.26
C TYR A 149 5.29 -9.62 -5.13
N ASP A 150 6.58 -9.36 -5.40
CA ASP A 150 7.21 -8.09 -5.10
C ASP A 150 8.34 -7.76 -6.09
N GLY A 151 8.99 -6.63 -5.89
CA GLY A 151 10.28 -6.33 -6.51
C GLY A 151 11.30 -7.39 -6.15
N SER A 152 11.66 -7.50 -4.88
CA SER A 152 12.43 -8.61 -4.31
C SER A 152 12.69 -8.46 -2.81
N GLY A 153 12.77 -9.57 -2.08
CA GLY A 153 13.31 -9.65 -0.73
C GLY A 153 13.99 -11.00 -0.49
N ASP A 154 15.09 -11.03 0.22
CA ASP A 154 15.89 -12.22 0.53
C ASP A 154 16.20 -13.13 -0.67
N PHE A 155 16.41 -12.52 -1.86
CA PHE A 155 16.72 -13.17 -3.13
C PHE A 155 15.51 -13.86 -3.81
N VAL A 156 14.30 -13.63 -3.34
CA VAL A 156 13.04 -14.12 -3.91
C VAL A 156 12.24 -12.92 -4.43
N SER A 157 11.42 -13.12 -5.45
CA SER A 157 10.50 -12.13 -6.00
C SER A 157 9.04 -12.55 -5.95
N THR A 158 8.80 -13.87 -5.88
CA THR A 158 7.45 -14.45 -5.83
C THR A 158 7.49 -15.74 -5.02
N MET A 159 6.47 -15.96 -4.19
CA MET A 159 6.34 -17.16 -3.39
C MET A 159 4.90 -17.67 -3.40
N MET A 160 4.75 -18.99 -3.49
CA MET A 160 3.49 -19.71 -3.39
C MET A 160 3.54 -20.63 -2.18
N ALA A 161 2.46 -20.65 -1.40
CA ALA A 161 2.39 -21.45 -0.19
C ALA A 161 1.01 -22.08 0.01
N ARG A 162 0.98 -23.16 0.75
CA ARG A 162 -0.21 -23.69 1.43
C ARG A 162 -0.20 -23.17 2.86
N CYS A 163 -1.30 -22.57 3.27
CA CYS A 163 -1.50 -22.08 4.63
C CYS A 163 -2.58 -22.90 5.31
N GLU A 164 -2.27 -23.51 6.46
CA GLU A 164 -3.24 -24.31 7.23
C GLU A 164 -2.92 -24.24 8.72
N GLY A 165 -3.91 -23.79 9.52
CA GLY A 165 -3.73 -23.60 10.96
C GLY A 165 -2.59 -22.60 11.26
N ASN A 166 -1.57 -23.07 11.97
CA ASN A 166 -0.39 -22.27 12.31
C ASN A 166 0.75 -22.38 11.30
N ASP A 167 0.59 -23.18 10.25
CA ASP A 167 1.70 -23.50 9.34
C ASP A 167 1.56 -22.80 7.99
N ILE A 168 2.67 -22.34 7.47
CA ILE A 168 2.86 -21.81 6.10
C ILE A 168 3.87 -22.74 5.40
N GLU A 169 3.37 -23.65 4.58
CA GLU A 169 4.19 -24.56 3.77
C GLU A 169 4.51 -23.90 2.43
N VAL A 170 5.77 -23.55 2.23
CA VAL A 170 6.22 -22.96 0.97
C VAL A 170 6.33 -24.02 -0.12
N LEU A 171 5.59 -23.86 -1.20
CA LEU A 171 5.53 -24.77 -2.34
C LEU A 171 6.54 -24.38 -3.41
N GLU A 172 6.55 -23.10 -3.80
CA GLU A 172 7.42 -22.62 -4.88
C GLU A 172 7.96 -21.22 -4.58
N ARG A 173 9.17 -20.93 -5.11
CA ARG A 173 9.83 -19.63 -5.09
C ARG A 173 10.32 -19.27 -6.48
N VAL A 174 10.11 -18.02 -6.90
CA VAL A 174 10.78 -17.42 -8.03
C VAL A 174 11.97 -16.61 -7.51
N PHE A 175 13.16 -17.01 -7.91
CA PHE A 175 14.39 -16.37 -7.46
C PHE A 175 14.83 -15.25 -8.38
N LEU A 176 15.53 -14.26 -7.83
CA LEU A 176 16.24 -13.27 -8.63
C LEU A 176 17.21 -13.98 -9.60
N PRO A 177 17.37 -13.42 -10.81
CA PRO A 177 16.97 -12.10 -11.28
C PRO A 177 15.56 -12.01 -11.88
N HIS A 178 14.74 -13.05 -11.80
CA HIS A 178 13.39 -13.05 -12.36
C HIS A 178 12.41 -12.41 -11.37
N SER A 179 11.89 -11.22 -11.72
CA SER A 179 10.94 -10.45 -10.90
C SER A 179 9.92 -9.74 -11.78
N LEU A 180 8.65 -9.99 -11.53
CA LEU A 180 7.55 -9.30 -12.22
C LEU A 180 7.46 -7.84 -11.79
N GLY A 181 7.73 -7.53 -10.53
CA GLY A 181 7.83 -6.15 -10.04
C GLY A 181 8.94 -5.37 -10.75
N SER A 182 10.12 -5.98 -10.96
CA SER A 182 11.21 -5.33 -11.70
C SER A 182 10.85 -5.04 -13.16
N VAL A 183 10.04 -5.87 -13.82
CA VAL A 183 9.51 -5.56 -15.17
C VAL A 183 8.63 -4.33 -15.12
N TYR A 184 7.77 -4.23 -14.11
CA TYR A 184 6.87 -3.10 -13.95
C TYR A 184 7.65 -1.80 -13.70
N THR A 185 8.59 -1.80 -12.75
CA THR A 185 9.47 -0.67 -12.44
C THR A 185 10.30 -0.25 -13.66
N MET A 186 10.84 -1.22 -14.42
CA MET A 186 11.63 -0.94 -15.63
C MET A 186 10.86 -0.11 -16.66
N ILE A 187 9.61 -0.48 -16.95
CA ILE A 187 8.76 0.28 -17.89
C ILE A 187 8.33 1.61 -17.27
N CYS A 188 8.04 1.66 -15.95
CA CYS A 188 7.77 2.93 -15.26
C CYS A 188 8.90 3.93 -15.46
N GLU A 189 10.15 3.52 -15.24
CA GLU A 189 11.33 4.36 -15.47
C GLU A 189 11.44 4.78 -16.94
N PHE A 190 11.22 3.86 -17.88
CA PHE A 190 11.31 4.14 -19.31
C PHE A 190 10.32 5.22 -19.76
N ILE A 191 9.12 5.23 -19.20
CA ILE A 191 8.11 6.27 -19.47
C ILE A 191 8.21 7.45 -18.48
N GLY A 192 9.38 7.65 -17.83
CA GLY A 192 9.74 8.84 -17.07
C GLY A 192 9.25 8.92 -15.63
N TYR A 193 8.84 7.79 -15.04
CA TYR A 193 8.45 7.66 -13.64
C TYR A 193 9.49 6.84 -12.89
N SER A 194 10.47 7.51 -12.26
CA SER A 194 11.67 6.90 -11.68
C SER A 194 11.73 6.93 -10.15
N LYS A 195 10.66 7.34 -9.48
CA LYS A 195 10.59 7.31 -8.00
C LYS A 195 9.97 6.00 -7.54
N TYR A 196 10.45 5.48 -6.43
CA TYR A 196 9.82 4.35 -5.75
C TYR A 196 8.35 4.66 -5.43
N GLY A 197 7.44 3.75 -5.74
CA GLY A 197 5.99 3.95 -5.60
C GLY A 197 5.30 4.62 -6.81
N ASP A 198 6.04 4.99 -7.86
CA ASP A 198 5.46 5.57 -9.07
C ASP A 198 4.68 4.54 -9.93
N GLU A 199 4.82 3.24 -9.66
CA GLU A 199 4.15 2.15 -10.37
C GLU A 199 2.63 2.33 -10.40
N GLY A 200 2.06 2.84 -9.30
CA GLY A 200 0.63 3.17 -9.22
C GLY A 200 0.16 4.26 -10.19
N LYS A 201 1.08 5.14 -10.66
CA LYS A 201 0.78 6.13 -11.70
C LYS A 201 0.63 5.44 -13.06
N VAL A 202 1.55 4.54 -13.37
CA VAL A 202 1.54 3.80 -14.65
C VAL A 202 0.33 2.87 -14.74
N MET A 203 -0.05 2.24 -13.64
CA MET A 203 -1.31 1.50 -13.54
C MET A 203 -2.54 2.38 -13.87
N GLY A 204 -2.56 3.63 -13.37
CA GLY A 204 -3.62 4.60 -13.68
C GLY A 204 -3.55 5.16 -15.10
N LEU A 205 -2.39 5.14 -15.76
CA LEU A 205 -2.19 5.57 -17.14
C LEU A 205 -2.63 4.51 -18.16
N ALA A 206 -2.49 3.24 -17.81
CA ALA A 206 -2.72 2.11 -18.72
C ALA A 206 -4.07 2.15 -19.47
N PRO A 207 -5.22 2.51 -18.86
CA PRO A 207 -6.50 2.57 -19.57
C PRO A 207 -6.59 3.61 -20.69
N TYR A 208 -5.68 4.57 -20.77
CA TYR A 208 -5.60 5.55 -21.87
C TYR A 208 -4.82 5.03 -23.09
N GLY A 209 -4.12 3.91 -22.93
CA GLY A 209 -3.40 3.25 -24.01
C GLY A 209 -4.29 2.40 -24.91
N LYS A 210 -3.73 2.06 -26.07
CA LYS A 210 -4.36 1.22 -27.08
C LYS A 210 -3.53 -0.05 -27.30
N PRO A 211 -4.19 -1.17 -27.66
CA PRO A 211 -3.44 -2.38 -28.00
C PRO A 211 -2.53 -2.12 -29.21
N GLN A 212 -1.25 -2.50 -29.06
CA GLN A 212 -0.24 -2.44 -30.10
C GLN A 212 0.44 -3.81 -30.17
N ASP A 213 0.26 -4.53 -31.27
CA ASP A 213 0.82 -5.88 -31.42
C ASP A 213 2.34 -5.90 -31.24
N GLY A 214 3.05 -4.91 -31.78
CA GLY A 214 4.51 -4.79 -31.61
C GLY A 214 4.95 -4.67 -30.15
N TYR A 215 4.22 -3.94 -29.31
CA TYR A 215 4.55 -3.82 -27.89
C TYR A 215 4.20 -5.09 -27.11
N ARG A 216 3.08 -5.72 -27.44
CA ARG A 216 2.70 -7.01 -26.86
C ARG A 216 3.73 -8.08 -27.17
N ASP A 217 4.19 -8.17 -28.43
CA ASP A 217 5.20 -9.16 -28.86
C ASP A 217 6.54 -8.94 -28.16
N VAL A 218 6.97 -7.68 -27.98
CA VAL A 218 8.19 -7.37 -27.26
C VAL A 218 8.08 -7.72 -25.79
N LEU A 219 7.00 -7.32 -25.11
CA LEU A 219 6.79 -7.63 -23.68
C LEU A 219 6.66 -9.15 -23.45
N SER A 220 6.10 -9.91 -24.42
CA SER A 220 6.05 -11.36 -24.34
C SER A 220 7.44 -12.02 -24.43
N LYS A 221 8.42 -11.35 -25.05
CA LYS A 221 9.83 -11.79 -25.05
C LYS A 221 10.56 -11.37 -23.77
N ILE A 222 10.26 -10.17 -23.25
CA ILE A 222 10.87 -9.66 -21.99
C ILE A 222 10.50 -10.55 -20.81
N VAL A 223 9.23 -10.91 -20.68
CA VAL A 223 8.72 -11.82 -19.63
C VAL A 223 7.82 -12.88 -20.24
N ALA A 224 8.17 -14.15 -20.09
CA ALA A 224 7.44 -15.28 -20.63
C ALA A 224 7.03 -16.25 -19.52
N PRO A 225 5.81 -16.84 -19.56
CA PRO A 225 5.45 -17.93 -18.67
C PRO A 225 6.36 -19.13 -18.97
N ARG A 226 6.76 -19.84 -17.92
CA ARG A 226 7.60 -21.04 -18.03
C ARG A 226 7.15 -22.08 -17.01
N ASN A 227 6.52 -23.16 -17.47
CA ASN A 227 5.91 -24.17 -16.59
C ASN A 227 4.98 -23.51 -15.54
N SER A 228 5.27 -23.74 -14.25
CA SER A 228 4.56 -23.17 -13.10
C SER A 228 4.97 -21.74 -12.76
N SER A 229 5.92 -21.14 -13.47
CA SER A 229 6.57 -19.88 -13.14
C SER A 229 6.67 -18.96 -14.36
N PHE A 230 7.62 -18.03 -14.35
CA PHE A 230 7.96 -17.16 -15.47
C PHE A 230 9.47 -16.94 -15.58
N GLN A 231 9.90 -16.48 -16.73
CA GLN A 231 11.30 -16.15 -16.98
C GLN A 231 11.43 -14.81 -17.68
N LEU A 232 12.44 -14.01 -17.27
CA LEU A 232 12.82 -12.77 -17.94
C LEU A 232 13.95 -13.01 -18.94
N ASP A 233 13.90 -12.32 -20.08
CA ASP A 233 15.08 -12.10 -20.92
C ASP A 233 15.90 -10.94 -20.32
N LEU A 234 16.99 -11.31 -19.65
CA LEU A 234 17.83 -10.38 -18.91
C LEU A 234 18.60 -9.38 -19.80
N SER A 235 18.60 -9.57 -21.12
CA SER A 235 19.25 -8.63 -22.05
C SER A 235 18.57 -7.25 -22.08
N TYR A 236 17.31 -7.17 -21.64
CA TYR A 236 16.58 -5.91 -21.52
C TYR A 236 16.83 -5.17 -20.21
N PHE A 237 17.52 -5.80 -19.26
CA PHE A 237 17.77 -5.25 -17.93
C PHE A 237 19.25 -4.92 -17.74
N LYS A 238 19.53 -3.91 -16.91
CA LYS A 238 20.87 -3.74 -16.37
C LYS A 238 21.19 -4.88 -15.39
N PRO A 239 22.42 -5.38 -15.40
CA PRO A 239 22.80 -6.49 -14.53
C PRO A 239 22.66 -6.12 -13.05
N LEU A 240 22.14 -7.05 -12.23
CA LEU A 240 22.13 -6.91 -10.78
C LEU A 240 23.54 -6.61 -10.25
N GLY A 241 23.65 -5.65 -9.32
CA GLY A 241 24.93 -5.24 -8.74
C GLY A 241 25.71 -4.16 -9.53
N SER A 242 25.18 -3.67 -10.66
CA SER A 242 25.76 -2.57 -11.44
C SER A 242 25.20 -1.19 -11.08
N ASN A 243 24.94 -0.91 -9.82
CA ASN A 243 24.15 0.24 -9.34
C ASN A 243 22.70 0.25 -9.90
N ALA A 244 22.19 -0.89 -10.33
CA ALA A 244 20.81 -1.08 -10.72
C ALA A 244 19.96 -1.51 -9.53
N GLY A 245 18.66 -1.19 -9.57
CA GLY A 245 17.71 -1.57 -8.52
C GLY A 245 17.57 -0.54 -7.39
N MET A 246 16.88 -0.96 -6.34
CA MET A 246 16.60 -0.11 -5.19
C MET A 246 17.83 0.00 -4.28
N GLN A 247 18.10 1.21 -3.83
CA GLN A 247 19.17 1.54 -2.86
C GLN A 247 18.59 2.34 -1.72
N VAL A 248 18.88 1.94 -0.49
CA VAL A 248 18.61 2.74 0.70
C VAL A 248 19.88 3.51 1.05
N LEU A 249 19.80 4.84 1.05
CA LEU A 249 20.90 5.72 1.42
C LEU A 249 21.05 5.79 2.95
N PRO A 250 22.21 6.24 3.47
CA PRO A 250 22.45 6.32 4.93
C PRO A 250 21.40 7.17 5.69
N ASP A 251 20.81 8.15 5.03
CA ASP A 251 19.76 9.00 5.60
C ASP A 251 18.36 8.37 5.51
N GLY A 252 18.24 7.12 5.03
CA GLY A 252 16.97 6.40 4.85
C GLY A 252 16.22 6.74 3.56
N THR A 253 16.77 7.58 2.68
CA THR A 253 16.15 7.85 1.37
C THR A 253 16.25 6.63 0.48
N VAL A 254 15.11 6.24 -0.13
CA VAL A 254 15.05 5.18 -1.14
C VAL A 254 15.28 5.78 -2.52
N ARG A 255 16.24 5.25 -3.25
CA ARG A 255 16.59 5.64 -4.61
C ARG A 255 16.49 4.44 -5.53
N LEU A 256 15.84 4.62 -6.67
CA LEU A 256 15.90 3.67 -7.79
C LEU A 256 17.03 4.04 -8.72
N ALA A 257 17.85 3.07 -9.10
CA ALA A 257 18.81 3.19 -10.17
C ALA A 257 18.23 2.56 -11.44
N ARG A 258 18.66 3.05 -12.61
CA ARG A 258 18.15 2.62 -13.92
C ARG A 258 18.13 1.09 -14.07
N HIS A 259 16.94 0.52 -14.31
CA HIS A 259 16.72 -0.91 -14.48
C HIS A 259 16.89 -1.38 -15.93
N PHE A 260 16.53 -0.56 -16.93
CA PHE A 260 16.54 -0.96 -18.33
C PHE A 260 17.90 -0.81 -19.00
N SER A 261 18.21 -1.73 -19.93
CA SER A 261 19.39 -1.67 -20.80
C SER A 261 19.12 -0.80 -22.02
N ASP A 262 20.19 -0.50 -22.78
CA ASP A 262 20.11 0.28 -24.00
C ASP A 262 19.27 -0.41 -25.10
N ARG A 263 19.11 -1.75 -25.01
CA ARG A 263 18.22 -2.51 -25.90
C ARG A 263 16.76 -2.07 -25.85
N MET A 264 16.32 -1.50 -24.72
CA MET A 264 14.99 -0.92 -24.62
C MET A 264 14.84 0.32 -25.50
N GLU A 265 15.90 1.15 -25.58
CA GLU A 265 15.94 2.33 -26.44
C GLU A 265 15.94 1.97 -27.93
N GLU A 266 16.65 0.90 -28.30
CA GLU A 266 16.64 0.37 -29.68
C GLU A 266 15.23 -0.06 -30.12
N LEU A 267 14.41 -0.56 -29.22
CA LEU A 267 13.07 -1.09 -29.52
C LEU A 267 11.96 -0.03 -29.45
N PHE A 268 12.01 0.80 -28.43
CA PHE A 268 10.93 1.73 -28.10
C PHE A 268 11.31 3.20 -28.36
N GLY A 269 12.55 3.49 -28.81
CA GLY A 269 13.09 4.85 -28.94
C GLY A 269 13.52 5.43 -27.59
N GLU A 270 13.81 6.74 -27.57
CA GLU A 270 14.30 7.43 -26.38
C GLU A 270 13.32 7.34 -25.20
N PRO A 271 13.82 7.09 -23.96
CA PRO A 271 12.97 7.13 -22.78
C PRO A 271 12.41 8.54 -22.57
N ARG A 272 11.17 8.63 -22.07
CA ARG A 272 10.57 9.92 -21.76
C ARG A 272 11.32 10.60 -20.61
N ALA A 273 11.73 11.85 -20.81
CA ALA A 273 12.31 12.64 -19.72
C ALA A 273 11.28 12.94 -18.63
N PRO A 274 11.66 12.94 -17.35
CA PRO A 274 10.75 13.33 -16.27
C PRO A 274 10.14 14.71 -16.49
N HIS A 275 8.86 14.87 -16.12
CA HIS A 275 8.09 16.13 -16.24
C HIS A 275 7.83 16.64 -17.69
N THR A 276 8.14 15.86 -18.70
CA THR A 276 7.71 16.17 -20.08
C THR A 276 6.29 15.64 -20.34
N GLU A 277 5.69 16.08 -21.43
CA GLU A 277 4.35 15.66 -21.85
C GLU A 277 4.29 14.14 -22.06
N ILE A 278 3.17 13.53 -21.63
CA ILE A 278 2.89 12.10 -21.84
C ILE A 278 2.33 11.93 -23.24
N THR A 279 2.96 11.06 -24.01
CA THR A 279 2.57 10.80 -25.40
C THR A 279 1.68 9.54 -25.49
N GLN A 280 1.04 9.34 -26.66
CA GLN A 280 0.27 8.11 -26.91
C GLN A 280 1.16 6.86 -26.80
N ARG A 281 2.45 6.95 -27.21
CA ARG A 281 3.43 5.86 -27.03
C ARG A 281 3.56 5.44 -25.55
N ASP A 282 3.64 6.40 -24.65
CA ASP A 282 3.82 6.12 -23.21
C ASP A 282 2.55 5.46 -22.64
N MET A 283 1.37 5.88 -23.08
CA MET A 283 0.09 5.27 -22.71
C MET A 283 -0.02 3.83 -23.26
N ASP A 284 0.37 3.61 -24.52
CA ASP A 284 0.33 2.29 -25.16
C ASP A 284 1.31 1.31 -24.52
N LEU A 285 2.49 1.78 -24.11
CA LEU A 285 3.45 0.99 -23.32
C LEU A 285 2.90 0.63 -21.94
N ALA A 286 2.26 1.58 -21.25
CA ALA A 286 1.62 1.34 -19.96
C ALA A 286 0.50 0.30 -20.08
N PHE A 287 -0.31 0.38 -21.15
CA PHE A 287 -1.37 -0.59 -21.45
C PHE A 287 -0.79 -1.99 -21.69
N ALA A 288 0.21 -2.11 -22.54
CA ALA A 288 0.84 -3.39 -22.87
C ALA A 288 1.53 -4.01 -21.64
N LEU A 289 2.19 -3.18 -20.79
CA LEU A 289 2.75 -3.62 -19.52
C LEU A 289 1.68 -4.21 -18.60
N GLN A 290 0.56 -3.49 -18.39
CA GLN A 290 -0.51 -3.94 -17.51
C GLN A 290 -1.11 -5.26 -18.01
N GLN A 291 -1.37 -5.39 -19.31
CA GLN A 291 -1.85 -6.64 -19.89
C GLN A 291 -0.87 -7.80 -19.62
N ARG A 292 0.43 -7.57 -19.87
CA ARG A 292 1.44 -8.62 -19.71
C ARG A 292 1.62 -9.01 -18.25
N PHE A 293 1.58 -8.03 -17.34
CA PHE A 293 1.59 -8.27 -15.90
C PHE A 293 0.43 -9.17 -15.48
N GLU A 294 -0.78 -8.86 -15.93
CA GLU A 294 -1.99 -9.64 -15.63
C GLU A 294 -1.91 -11.07 -16.19
N GLU A 295 -1.44 -11.26 -17.42
CA GLU A 295 -1.25 -12.58 -18.03
C GLU A 295 -0.35 -13.49 -17.16
N ILE A 296 0.78 -12.95 -16.67
CA ILE A 296 1.70 -13.70 -15.80
C ILE A 296 1.07 -13.91 -14.42
N PHE A 297 0.46 -12.88 -13.84
CA PHE A 297 -0.19 -12.96 -12.54
C PHE A 297 -1.25 -14.06 -12.48
N PHE A 298 -2.17 -14.10 -13.46
CA PHE A 298 -3.21 -15.12 -13.51
C PHE A 298 -2.66 -16.51 -13.85
N HIS A 299 -1.60 -16.60 -14.66
CA HIS A 299 -0.89 -17.86 -14.87
C HIS A 299 -0.39 -18.45 -13.55
N LEU A 300 0.26 -17.64 -12.71
CA LEU A 300 0.78 -18.05 -11.40
C LEU A 300 -0.36 -18.44 -10.43
N LEU A 301 -1.42 -17.66 -10.35
CA LEU A 301 -2.55 -17.94 -9.46
C LEU A 301 -3.33 -19.21 -9.86
N ASN A 302 -3.55 -19.42 -11.14
CA ASN A 302 -4.20 -20.63 -11.62
C ASN A 302 -3.34 -21.88 -11.33
N HIS A 303 -2.01 -21.76 -11.45
CA HIS A 303 -1.09 -22.82 -11.04
C HIS A 303 -1.15 -23.07 -9.52
N LEU A 304 -1.12 -22.02 -8.70
CA LEU A 304 -1.24 -22.15 -7.25
C LEU A 304 -2.56 -22.85 -6.85
N HIS A 305 -3.68 -22.48 -7.47
CA HIS A 305 -4.96 -23.13 -7.20
C HIS A 305 -4.96 -24.62 -7.58
N GLN A 306 -4.24 -25.03 -8.64
CA GLN A 306 -4.10 -26.45 -8.98
C GLN A 306 -3.34 -27.24 -7.91
N GLN A 307 -2.35 -26.61 -7.23
CA GLN A 307 -1.59 -27.25 -6.15
C GLN A 307 -2.33 -27.19 -4.80
N VAL A 308 -3.08 -26.14 -4.57
CA VAL A 308 -3.87 -25.92 -3.34
C VAL A 308 -5.30 -25.58 -3.74
N PRO A 309 -6.13 -26.58 -4.05
CA PRO A 309 -7.53 -26.35 -4.41
C PRO A 309 -8.31 -25.85 -3.20
N CYS A 310 -8.41 -24.52 -3.08
CA CYS A 310 -9.04 -23.79 -2.00
C CYS A 310 -9.70 -22.53 -2.55
N ASP A 311 -10.87 -22.14 -2.03
CA ASP A 311 -11.58 -20.94 -2.45
C ASP A 311 -10.89 -19.65 -1.99
N ASP A 312 -10.02 -19.72 -1.00
CA ASP A 312 -9.45 -18.59 -0.26
C ASP A 312 -8.02 -18.30 -0.69
N LEU A 313 -7.74 -17.02 -0.98
CA LEU A 313 -6.43 -16.52 -1.34
C LEU A 313 -5.98 -15.41 -0.39
N ALA A 314 -4.91 -15.66 0.38
CA ALA A 314 -4.21 -14.65 1.18
C ALA A 314 -3.02 -14.09 0.38
N MET A 315 -2.96 -12.77 0.17
CA MET A 315 -2.03 -12.15 -0.76
C MET A 315 -1.36 -10.90 -0.19
N ALA A 316 -0.04 -10.76 -0.42
CA ALA A 316 0.75 -9.58 -0.08
C ALA A 316 1.97 -9.42 -1.01
N GLY A 317 2.85 -8.46 -0.72
CA GLY A 317 3.94 -8.00 -1.57
C GLY A 317 3.54 -6.73 -2.33
N GLY A 318 4.49 -5.86 -2.67
CA GLY A 318 4.22 -4.56 -3.29
C GLY A 318 3.40 -4.64 -4.57
N CYS A 319 3.56 -5.71 -5.35
CA CYS A 319 2.76 -5.97 -6.55
C CYS A 319 1.28 -6.24 -6.25
N ALA A 320 0.92 -6.68 -5.03
CA ALA A 320 -0.46 -6.87 -4.61
C ALA A 320 -1.25 -5.54 -4.46
N LEU A 321 -0.56 -4.40 -4.52
CA LEU A 321 -1.19 -3.08 -4.65
C LEU A 321 -1.73 -2.79 -6.06
N ASN A 322 -1.51 -3.69 -7.05
CA ASN A 322 -2.07 -3.56 -8.39
C ASN A 322 -3.58 -3.89 -8.37
N SER A 323 -4.36 -2.89 -7.97
CA SER A 323 -5.81 -3.00 -7.83
C SER A 323 -6.55 -3.31 -9.14
N VAL A 324 -5.96 -3.02 -10.29
CA VAL A 324 -6.53 -3.34 -11.61
C VAL A 324 -6.47 -4.85 -11.86
N ALA A 325 -5.32 -5.48 -11.61
CA ALA A 325 -5.20 -6.94 -11.70
C ALA A 325 -6.09 -7.64 -10.65
N ASN A 326 -6.08 -7.13 -9.41
CA ASN A 326 -6.90 -7.69 -8.32
C ASN A 326 -8.40 -7.66 -8.65
N GLY A 327 -8.89 -6.62 -9.32
CA GLY A 327 -10.29 -6.49 -9.70
C GLY A 327 -10.77 -7.54 -10.71
N LYS A 328 -9.85 -8.17 -11.45
CA LYS A 328 -10.14 -9.22 -12.43
C LYS A 328 -9.94 -10.64 -11.87
N LEU A 329 -9.50 -10.77 -10.64
CA LEU A 329 -9.08 -12.05 -10.04
C LEU A 329 -10.21 -13.07 -10.04
N PHE A 330 -11.42 -12.66 -9.67
CA PHE A 330 -12.57 -13.55 -9.58
C PHE A 330 -13.09 -14.03 -10.95
N ASP A 331 -12.81 -13.27 -12.02
CA ASP A 331 -13.16 -13.65 -13.40
C ASP A 331 -12.10 -14.55 -14.06
N GLN A 332 -10.82 -14.43 -13.63
CA GLN A 332 -9.68 -15.04 -14.29
C GLN A 332 -9.10 -16.25 -13.53
N THR A 333 -9.57 -16.49 -12.31
CA THR A 333 -9.12 -17.58 -11.45
C THR A 333 -10.28 -18.28 -10.75
N PRO A 334 -10.10 -19.53 -10.26
CA PRO A 334 -11.12 -20.23 -9.49
C PRO A 334 -11.31 -19.71 -8.05
N PHE A 335 -10.48 -18.80 -7.56
CA PHE A 335 -10.62 -18.25 -6.21
C PHE A 335 -11.95 -17.51 -6.03
N ARG A 336 -12.56 -17.64 -4.85
CA ARG A 336 -13.87 -17.06 -4.51
C ARG A 336 -13.76 -15.94 -3.50
N ARG A 337 -12.72 -15.97 -2.66
CA ARG A 337 -12.50 -14.96 -1.61
C ARG A 337 -11.03 -14.59 -1.57
N THR A 338 -10.76 -13.31 -1.30
CA THR A 338 -9.39 -12.82 -1.17
C THR A 338 -9.23 -12.00 0.09
N TYR A 339 -8.10 -12.18 0.77
CA TYR A 339 -7.61 -11.26 1.77
C TYR A 339 -6.28 -10.69 1.28
N ILE A 340 -6.28 -9.43 0.89
CA ILE A 340 -5.07 -8.72 0.52
C ILE A 340 -4.71 -7.83 1.72
N GLN A 341 -3.49 -7.96 2.24
CA GLN A 341 -3.03 -7.12 3.34
C GLN A 341 -3.23 -5.63 2.99
N PRO A 342 -3.90 -4.80 3.83
CA PRO A 342 -4.09 -3.37 3.54
C PRO A 342 -2.77 -2.64 3.32
N ALA A 343 -1.72 -2.99 4.06
CA ALA A 343 -0.33 -2.59 3.84
C ALA A 343 0.41 -3.72 3.12
N ALA A 344 0.05 -3.99 1.86
CA ALA A 344 0.56 -5.15 1.13
C ALA A 344 2.06 -5.02 0.78
N GLY A 345 2.61 -3.81 0.73
CA GLY A 345 4.04 -3.55 0.54
C GLY A 345 4.89 -3.96 1.74
N ASP A 346 6.13 -3.50 1.74
CA ASP A 346 7.12 -3.89 2.76
C ASP A 346 6.75 -3.42 4.18
N GLU A 347 5.93 -2.38 4.30
CA GLU A 347 5.41 -1.98 5.62
C GLU A 347 4.67 -3.12 6.33
N GLY A 348 4.00 -4.00 5.58
CA GLY A 348 3.28 -5.16 6.12
C GLY A 348 4.14 -6.23 6.76
N LEU A 349 5.44 -6.25 6.45
CA LEU A 349 6.41 -7.22 6.98
C LEU A 349 6.50 -7.18 8.50
N ALA A 350 6.34 -6.01 9.11
CA ALA A 350 6.35 -5.87 10.56
C ALA A 350 5.24 -6.69 11.23
N ILE A 351 4.01 -6.63 10.72
CA ILE A 351 2.89 -7.45 11.19
C ILE A 351 3.15 -8.94 10.90
N GLY A 352 3.60 -9.24 9.67
CA GLY A 352 3.84 -10.63 9.26
C GLY A 352 4.89 -11.34 10.09
N ALA A 353 6.00 -10.66 10.39
CA ALA A 353 7.06 -11.21 11.23
C ALA A 353 6.59 -11.48 12.67
N ALA A 354 5.85 -10.53 13.27
CA ALA A 354 5.33 -10.67 14.62
C ALA A 354 4.30 -11.81 14.72
N LEU A 355 3.33 -11.87 13.79
CA LEU A 355 2.30 -12.91 13.78
C LEU A 355 2.87 -14.29 13.46
N HIS A 356 3.83 -14.39 12.53
CA HIS A 356 4.52 -15.65 12.25
C HIS A 356 5.27 -16.15 13.49
N THR A 357 5.96 -15.25 14.19
CA THR A 357 6.63 -15.61 15.44
C THR A 357 5.62 -16.14 16.46
N TYR A 358 4.50 -15.47 16.67
CA TYR A 358 3.47 -15.89 17.60
C TYR A 358 2.85 -17.24 17.23
N HIS A 359 2.36 -17.40 15.99
CA HIS A 359 1.61 -18.56 15.57
C HIS A 359 2.50 -19.75 15.17
N CYS A 360 3.47 -19.52 14.28
CA CYS A 360 4.27 -20.60 13.71
C CYS A 360 5.43 -21.00 14.64
N VAL A 361 6.21 -20.04 15.16
CA VAL A 361 7.39 -20.35 15.98
C VAL A 361 6.98 -20.75 17.40
N LEU A 362 6.14 -19.95 18.04
CA LEU A 362 5.72 -20.15 19.44
C LEU A 362 4.47 -21.06 19.57
N ARG A 363 3.91 -21.51 18.45
CA ARG A 363 2.78 -22.43 18.38
C ARG A 363 1.54 -21.97 19.15
N GLN A 364 1.30 -20.64 19.23
CA GLN A 364 0.14 -20.10 19.89
C GLN A 364 -1.10 -20.16 18.97
N PRO A 365 -2.30 -20.38 19.51
CA PRO A 365 -3.52 -20.53 18.71
C PRO A 365 -3.91 -19.23 18.01
N ARG A 366 -4.52 -19.36 16.83
CA ARG A 366 -5.14 -18.24 16.11
C ARG A 366 -6.49 -17.92 16.76
N ARG A 367 -6.66 -16.68 17.22
CA ARG A 367 -7.87 -16.20 17.92
C ARG A 367 -8.43 -14.91 17.35
N HIS A 368 -7.61 -14.19 16.59
CA HIS A 368 -7.90 -12.86 16.09
C HIS A 368 -7.70 -12.80 14.60
N ASP A 369 -8.58 -12.09 13.92
CA ASP A 369 -8.49 -11.68 12.53
C ASP A 369 -8.48 -10.14 12.45
N LEU A 370 -7.94 -9.60 11.40
CA LEU A 370 -7.88 -8.14 11.21
C LEU A 370 -9.07 -7.70 10.34
N LYS A 371 -10.14 -7.25 10.99
CA LYS A 371 -11.38 -6.81 10.31
C LYS A 371 -11.23 -5.46 9.61
N ASN A 372 -10.39 -4.59 10.15
CA ASN A 372 -10.17 -3.24 9.62
C ASN A 372 -8.70 -2.86 9.73
N SER A 373 -8.33 -1.73 9.11
CA SER A 373 -6.96 -1.24 9.05
C SER A 373 -6.66 -0.08 10.01
N TYR A 374 -7.51 0.21 10.99
CA TYR A 374 -7.35 1.36 11.88
C TYR A 374 -6.41 1.02 13.05
N LEU A 375 -5.12 0.86 12.75
CA LEU A 375 -4.09 0.42 13.69
C LEU A 375 -3.16 1.54 14.17
N GLY A 376 -3.18 2.70 13.52
CA GLY A 376 -2.30 3.81 13.85
C GLY A 376 -2.79 4.67 15.03
N PRO A 377 -2.19 5.84 15.27
CA PRO A 377 -2.49 6.69 16.42
C PRO A 377 -3.88 7.32 16.35
N GLU A 378 -4.42 7.57 17.54
CA GLU A 378 -5.62 8.34 17.80
C GLU A 378 -5.29 9.49 18.76
N PHE A 379 -6.05 10.57 18.69
CA PHE A 379 -5.82 11.77 19.50
C PHE A 379 -7.09 12.16 20.25
N SER A 380 -6.93 12.61 21.49
CA SER A 380 -8.06 13.07 22.31
C SER A 380 -8.66 14.37 21.77
N ASP A 381 -9.95 14.58 22.03
CA ASP A 381 -10.63 15.81 21.65
C ASP A 381 -9.96 17.04 22.27
N SER A 382 -9.42 16.93 23.49
CA SER A 382 -8.68 18.01 24.15
C SER A 382 -7.38 18.36 23.43
N HIS A 383 -6.67 17.39 22.87
CA HIS A 383 -5.47 17.62 22.05
C HIS A 383 -5.87 18.33 20.75
N VAL A 384 -6.90 17.83 20.07
CA VAL A 384 -7.42 18.44 18.82
C VAL A 384 -7.84 19.90 19.08
N GLU A 385 -8.60 20.15 20.14
CA GLU A 385 -9.05 21.51 20.49
C GLU A 385 -7.87 22.45 20.77
N SER A 386 -6.86 21.97 21.51
CA SER A 386 -5.64 22.74 21.78
C SER A 386 -4.91 23.11 20.49
N SER A 387 -4.81 22.18 19.53
CA SER A 387 -4.17 22.42 18.24
C SER A 387 -4.93 23.43 17.39
N LEU A 388 -6.27 23.36 17.38
CA LEU A 388 -7.13 24.36 16.70
C LEU A 388 -6.96 25.76 17.30
N LYS A 389 -6.98 25.88 18.63
CA LYS A 389 -6.75 27.16 19.35
C LYS A 389 -5.37 27.74 19.05
N LYS A 390 -4.33 26.91 19.07
CA LYS A 390 -2.95 27.31 18.74
C LYS A 390 -2.82 27.79 17.29
N ALA A 391 -3.58 27.20 16.37
CA ALA A 391 -3.62 27.60 14.96
C ALA A 391 -4.49 28.85 14.70
N GLY A 392 -5.20 29.36 15.71
CA GLY A 392 -6.08 30.55 15.60
C GLY A 392 -7.31 30.30 14.72
N LEU A 393 -7.81 29.06 14.67
CA LEU A 393 -8.98 28.71 13.87
C LEU A 393 -10.26 28.77 14.69
N ASP A 394 -11.29 29.42 14.15
CA ASP A 394 -12.64 29.37 14.68
C ASP A 394 -13.29 28.02 14.34
N TYR A 395 -13.92 27.38 15.31
CA TYR A 395 -14.57 26.09 15.15
C TYR A 395 -15.90 25.99 15.89
N ARG A 396 -16.75 25.09 15.43
CA ARG A 396 -17.95 24.66 16.16
C ARG A 396 -17.68 23.27 16.74
N ASN A 397 -17.96 23.08 18.03
CA ASN A 397 -17.98 21.76 18.65
C ASN A 397 -19.39 21.18 18.49
N LEU A 398 -19.51 20.03 17.86
CA LEU A 398 -20.79 19.41 17.51
C LEU A 398 -20.84 17.98 18.01
N GLU A 399 -22.00 17.57 18.50
CA GLU A 399 -22.27 16.17 18.75
C GLU A 399 -22.27 15.36 17.45
N ARG A 400 -22.13 14.03 17.55
CA ARG A 400 -21.95 13.12 16.41
C ARG A 400 -22.99 13.34 15.31
N ALA A 401 -24.29 13.29 15.62
CA ALA A 401 -25.33 13.37 14.60
C ALA A 401 -25.38 14.75 13.91
N PRO A 402 -25.36 15.91 14.61
CA PRO A 402 -25.21 17.22 14.00
C PRO A 402 -23.95 17.39 13.17
N LEU A 403 -22.80 16.82 13.58
CA LEU A 403 -21.57 16.87 12.80
C LEU A 403 -21.73 16.15 11.46
N LEU A 404 -22.25 14.92 11.47
CA LEU A 404 -22.44 14.12 10.26
C LEU A 404 -23.42 14.78 9.28
N GLU A 405 -24.53 15.33 9.78
CA GLU A 405 -25.50 16.07 8.96
C GLU A 405 -24.88 17.33 8.33
N ALA A 406 -24.09 18.10 9.11
CA ALA A 406 -23.43 19.29 8.61
C ALA A 406 -22.36 18.94 7.56
N VAL A 407 -21.54 17.92 7.79
CA VAL A 407 -20.52 17.47 6.82
C VAL A 407 -21.17 16.94 5.55
N ALA A 408 -22.22 16.10 5.66
CA ALA A 408 -22.96 15.57 4.51
C ALA A 408 -23.59 16.69 3.67
N GLU A 409 -24.10 17.75 4.31
CA GLU A 409 -24.61 18.94 3.63
C GLU A 409 -23.53 19.68 2.84
N GLN A 410 -22.36 19.85 3.45
CA GLN A 410 -21.20 20.48 2.79
C GLN A 410 -20.74 19.68 1.57
N ILE A 411 -20.66 18.33 1.69
CA ILE A 411 -20.33 17.45 0.54
C ILE A 411 -21.41 17.60 -0.56
N ALA A 412 -22.69 17.59 -0.19
CA ALA A 412 -23.81 17.75 -1.13
C ALA A 412 -23.79 19.12 -1.84
N ALA A 413 -23.34 20.17 -1.15
CA ALA A 413 -23.15 21.50 -1.72
C ALA A 413 -21.91 21.60 -2.65
N GLY A 414 -21.11 20.54 -2.79
CA GLY A 414 -19.92 20.50 -3.65
C GLY A 414 -18.64 21.00 -2.98
N ASN A 415 -18.63 21.19 -1.66
CA ASN A 415 -17.45 21.59 -0.90
C ASN A 415 -16.50 20.41 -0.69
N VAL A 416 -15.21 20.70 -0.55
CA VAL A 416 -14.14 19.75 -0.29
C VAL A 416 -13.83 19.70 1.20
N ILE A 417 -13.93 18.50 1.77
CA ILE A 417 -13.85 18.28 3.21
C ILE A 417 -12.55 17.57 3.59
N GLY A 418 -11.75 18.17 4.46
CA GLY A 418 -10.73 17.44 5.23
C GLY A 418 -11.42 16.68 6.36
N TRP A 419 -11.27 15.35 6.37
CA TRP A 419 -11.90 14.45 7.34
C TRP A 419 -10.84 13.71 8.14
N PHE A 420 -10.72 14.03 9.44
CA PHE A 420 -9.75 13.48 10.37
C PHE A 420 -10.46 12.95 11.61
N GLN A 421 -10.50 11.61 11.76
CA GLN A 421 -11.29 10.94 12.79
C GLN A 421 -10.55 9.72 13.35
N GLY A 422 -10.78 9.39 14.63
CA GLY A 422 -10.35 8.16 15.28
C GLY A 422 -8.90 7.74 14.99
N ARG A 423 -8.66 6.43 14.99
CA ARG A 423 -7.33 5.85 14.71
C ARG A 423 -6.98 5.94 13.22
N MET A 424 -5.70 6.24 12.94
CA MET A 424 -5.18 6.30 11.58
C MET A 424 -5.18 4.92 10.91
N GLU A 425 -5.38 4.89 9.59
CA GLU A 425 -5.28 3.69 8.77
C GLU A 425 -3.84 3.17 8.69
N TRP A 426 -3.70 1.84 8.73
CA TRP A 426 -2.50 1.09 8.35
C TRP A 426 -2.47 0.85 6.85
N GLY A 427 -1.35 1.18 6.20
CA GLY A 427 -1.15 1.04 4.77
C GLY A 427 -1.20 2.36 3.97
N PRO A 428 -1.07 2.27 2.63
CA PRO A 428 -0.90 3.44 1.77
C PRO A 428 -2.20 4.15 1.41
N ARG A 429 -3.37 3.65 1.83
CA ARG A 429 -4.68 4.18 1.45
C ARG A 429 -5.35 4.89 2.61
N ALA A 430 -6.04 6.00 2.31
CA ALA A 430 -6.98 6.63 3.24
C ALA A 430 -8.34 5.92 3.11
N LEU A 431 -8.86 5.43 4.21
CA LEU A 431 -10.04 4.57 4.27
C LEU A 431 -11.17 5.16 5.12
N GLY A 432 -11.19 6.49 5.28
CA GLY A 432 -12.25 7.19 5.98
C GLY A 432 -11.89 7.73 7.36
N ASN A 433 -10.59 7.73 7.75
CA ASN A 433 -10.13 8.38 8.98
C ASN A 433 -9.09 9.47 8.74
N ARG A 434 -8.34 9.42 7.64
CA ARG A 434 -7.39 10.46 7.19
C ARG A 434 -7.67 10.78 5.72
N SER A 435 -8.88 11.29 5.44
CA SER A 435 -9.45 11.39 4.09
C SER A 435 -9.74 12.84 3.69
N ILE A 436 -9.67 13.11 2.40
CA ILE A 436 -10.35 14.24 1.77
C ILE A 436 -11.58 13.68 1.07
N LEU A 437 -12.75 14.23 1.41
CA LEU A 437 -14.05 13.79 0.91
C LEU A 437 -14.66 14.84 0.01
N ALA A 438 -15.36 14.41 -1.04
CA ALA A 438 -16.06 15.29 -1.96
C ALA A 438 -17.25 14.57 -2.63
N HIS A 439 -18.05 15.34 -3.38
CA HIS A 439 -19.21 14.82 -4.11
C HIS A 439 -18.74 13.97 -5.31
N PRO A 440 -19.18 12.70 -5.47
CA PRO A 440 -18.70 11.79 -6.50
C PRO A 440 -19.28 12.07 -7.90
N GLY A 441 -20.38 12.80 -8.00
CA GLY A 441 -21.15 13.01 -9.23
C GLY A 441 -21.04 14.43 -9.82
N LEU A 442 -20.21 15.31 -9.27
CA LEU A 442 -19.99 16.63 -9.87
C LEU A 442 -18.91 16.55 -10.95
N PRO A 443 -19.22 16.89 -12.22
CA PRO A 443 -18.32 16.67 -13.37
C PRO A 443 -16.94 17.31 -13.23
N ASN A 444 -16.84 18.50 -12.62
CA ASN A 444 -15.60 19.23 -12.44
C ASN A 444 -14.86 18.91 -11.14
N MET A 445 -15.38 18.03 -10.29
CA MET A 445 -14.79 17.76 -8.96
C MET A 445 -13.36 17.19 -9.05
N LYS A 446 -13.07 16.36 -10.05
CA LYS A 446 -11.73 15.84 -10.32
C LYS A 446 -10.72 16.97 -10.57
N ASP A 447 -11.10 17.94 -11.40
CA ASP A 447 -10.26 19.09 -11.75
C ASP A 447 -10.10 20.03 -10.55
N VAL A 448 -11.19 20.27 -9.81
CA VAL A 448 -11.18 21.04 -8.56
C VAL A 448 -10.16 20.47 -7.57
N LEU A 449 -10.23 19.15 -7.30
CA LEU A 449 -9.30 18.50 -6.36
C LEU A 449 -7.85 18.54 -6.85
N ASN A 450 -7.63 18.33 -8.15
CA ASN A 450 -6.27 18.39 -8.71
C ASN A 450 -5.71 19.83 -8.70
N ALA A 451 -6.50 20.83 -9.09
CA ALA A 451 -6.06 22.23 -9.13
C ALA A 451 -5.88 22.86 -7.74
N ARG A 452 -6.74 22.49 -6.76
CA ARG A 452 -6.76 23.12 -5.45
C ARG A 452 -5.88 22.45 -4.40
N ILE A 453 -5.62 21.13 -4.54
CA ILE A 453 -5.01 20.34 -3.47
C ILE A 453 -3.92 19.41 -3.98
N LYS A 454 -4.21 18.56 -4.98
CA LYS A 454 -3.33 17.44 -5.32
C LYS A 454 -2.19 17.79 -6.26
N HIS A 455 -2.35 18.78 -7.12
CA HIS A 455 -1.33 19.22 -8.09
C HIS A 455 -0.60 18.06 -8.79
N ARG A 456 -1.37 17.04 -9.21
CA ARG A 456 -0.84 15.77 -9.74
C ARG A 456 -1.31 15.52 -11.17
N GLU A 457 -0.84 14.43 -11.75
CA GLU A 457 -1.11 14.04 -13.11
C GLU A 457 -2.62 13.88 -13.39
N TRP A 458 -3.12 14.43 -14.49
CA TRP A 458 -4.52 14.52 -14.88
C TRP A 458 -5.22 13.16 -15.03
N PHE A 459 -4.46 12.10 -15.40
CA PHE A 459 -5.00 10.76 -15.63
C PHE A 459 -5.26 9.97 -14.33
N ARG A 460 -4.75 10.42 -13.19
CA ARG A 460 -4.94 9.68 -11.92
C ARG A 460 -6.39 9.76 -11.45
N PRO A 461 -7.06 8.59 -11.26
CA PRO A 461 -8.43 8.57 -10.76
C PRO A 461 -8.51 8.91 -9.27
N PHE A 462 -9.70 9.34 -8.85
CA PHE A 462 -10.11 9.36 -7.44
C PHE A 462 -10.92 8.10 -7.13
N ALA A 463 -10.99 7.73 -5.86
CA ALA A 463 -11.61 6.49 -5.41
C ALA A 463 -13.03 6.74 -4.87
N PRO A 464 -14.01 5.88 -5.20
CA PRO A 464 -15.31 5.85 -4.53
C PRO A 464 -15.22 5.07 -3.21
N SER A 465 -15.87 5.59 -2.15
CA SER A 465 -16.25 4.82 -0.96
C SER A 465 -17.76 4.64 -0.98
N VAL A 466 -18.24 3.39 -1.04
CA VAL A 466 -19.66 3.01 -1.11
C VAL A 466 -20.08 2.32 0.18
N LEU A 467 -21.33 2.55 0.63
CA LEU A 467 -21.93 1.71 1.65
C LEU A 467 -21.99 0.25 1.17
N ALA A 468 -21.52 -0.69 1.98
CA ALA A 468 -21.45 -2.10 1.61
C ALA A 468 -22.80 -2.66 1.12
N ASP A 469 -23.90 -2.22 1.74
CA ASP A 469 -25.27 -2.63 1.39
C ASP A 469 -25.68 -2.25 -0.05
N TYR A 470 -25.03 -1.24 -0.63
CA TYR A 470 -25.36 -0.71 -1.95
C TYR A 470 -24.32 -1.03 -3.03
N GLN A 471 -23.25 -1.78 -2.71
CA GLN A 471 -22.20 -2.08 -3.69
C GLN A 471 -22.77 -2.69 -4.97
N HIS A 472 -23.60 -3.72 -4.85
CA HIS A 472 -24.20 -4.47 -5.96
C HIS A 472 -25.09 -3.62 -6.90
N GLU A 473 -25.61 -2.49 -6.43
CA GLU A 473 -26.41 -1.56 -7.25
C GLU A 473 -25.54 -0.63 -8.11
N TYR A 474 -24.29 -0.39 -7.70
CA TYR A 474 -23.39 0.58 -8.34
C TYR A 474 -22.25 -0.07 -9.12
N PHE A 475 -21.82 -1.26 -8.74
CA PHE A 475 -20.70 -1.99 -9.34
C PHE A 475 -21.12 -3.36 -9.87
N GLU A 476 -20.41 -3.84 -10.90
CA GLU A 476 -20.72 -5.14 -11.51
C GLU A 476 -20.35 -6.32 -10.61
N HIS A 477 -19.31 -6.16 -9.73
CA HIS A 477 -18.91 -7.13 -8.73
C HIS A 477 -19.45 -6.78 -7.34
N ASP A 478 -19.79 -7.79 -6.57
CA ASP A 478 -20.26 -7.70 -5.19
C ASP A 478 -19.25 -8.19 -4.14
N HIS A 479 -18.04 -8.60 -4.57
CA HIS A 479 -16.96 -8.97 -3.65
C HIS A 479 -16.49 -7.76 -2.85
N PRO A 480 -16.42 -7.84 -1.51
CA PRO A 480 -16.00 -6.73 -0.68
C PRO A 480 -14.58 -6.24 -1.00
N SER A 481 -14.39 -4.93 -0.94
CA SER A 481 -13.09 -4.28 -1.11
C SER A 481 -12.86 -3.23 -0.01
N PRO A 482 -12.71 -3.62 1.27
CA PRO A 482 -12.63 -2.66 2.37
C PRO A 482 -11.36 -1.79 2.34
N PHE A 483 -10.29 -2.26 1.68
CA PHE A 483 -8.98 -1.62 1.67
C PHE A 483 -8.60 -0.91 0.36
N MET A 484 -9.55 -0.63 -0.54
CA MET A 484 -9.29 -0.01 -1.86
C MET A 484 -8.27 -0.78 -2.73
N LEU A 485 -8.32 -2.10 -2.70
CA LEU A 485 -7.36 -2.97 -3.40
C LEU A 485 -7.96 -3.68 -4.62
N HIS A 486 -9.19 -3.34 -5.01
CA HIS A 486 -9.85 -3.84 -6.22
C HIS A 486 -10.41 -2.69 -7.06
N VAL A 487 -10.31 -2.84 -8.37
CA VAL A 487 -10.94 -1.95 -9.36
C VAL A 487 -12.07 -2.71 -10.02
N TYR A 488 -13.30 -2.22 -9.85
CA TYR A 488 -14.49 -2.82 -10.44
C TYR A 488 -15.18 -1.89 -11.43
N LYS A 489 -15.86 -2.47 -12.43
CA LYS A 489 -16.67 -1.71 -13.37
C LYS A 489 -17.88 -1.10 -12.69
N ILE A 490 -18.14 0.16 -13.01
CA ILE A 490 -19.33 0.89 -12.60
C ILE A 490 -20.47 0.52 -13.57
N ARG A 491 -21.64 0.16 -13.02
CA ARG A 491 -22.82 -0.16 -13.83
C ARG A 491 -23.17 1.00 -14.75
N PRO A 492 -23.51 0.74 -16.03
CA PRO A 492 -23.73 1.78 -17.04
C PRO A 492 -24.69 2.89 -16.60
N GLU A 493 -25.78 2.52 -15.92
CA GLU A 493 -26.82 3.44 -15.44
C GLU A 493 -26.37 4.31 -14.25
N LYS A 494 -25.24 3.98 -13.60
CA LYS A 494 -24.69 4.71 -12.45
C LYS A 494 -23.50 5.62 -12.80
N ARG A 495 -22.93 5.49 -14.00
CA ARG A 495 -21.70 6.22 -14.39
C ARG A 495 -21.85 7.73 -14.30
N ASN A 496 -22.99 8.28 -14.69
CA ASN A 496 -23.26 9.72 -14.61
C ASN A 496 -23.39 10.21 -13.17
N LEU A 497 -23.82 9.35 -12.24
CA LEU A 497 -23.88 9.68 -10.80
C LEU A 497 -22.51 9.66 -10.12
N LEU A 498 -21.51 9.02 -10.75
CA LEU A 498 -20.18 8.81 -10.22
C LEU A 498 -19.07 9.40 -11.11
N CYS A 499 -19.36 10.39 -11.94
CA CYS A 499 -18.44 10.88 -12.99
C CYS A 499 -17.09 11.37 -12.45
N ALA A 500 -17.02 11.87 -11.20
CA ALA A 500 -15.76 12.32 -10.60
C ALA A 500 -14.86 11.17 -10.09
N VAL A 501 -15.40 9.97 -9.94
CA VAL A 501 -14.68 8.76 -9.49
C VAL A 501 -14.70 7.64 -10.54
N ASN A 502 -15.36 7.88 -11.67
CA ASN A 502 -15.35 7.01 -12.84
C ASN A 502 -14.07 7.25 -13.65
N HIS A 503 -13.31 6.18 -13.90
CA HIS A 503 -12.12 6.25 -14.76
C HIS A 503 -12.51 6.15 -16.24
N VAL A 504 -11.56 6.38 -17.15
CA VAL A 504 -11.79 6.40 -18.60
C VAL A 504 -12.31 5.07 -19.16
N ASP A 505 -12.07 3.97 -18.49
CA ASP A 505 -12.50 2.61 -18.82
C ASP A 505 -13.76 2.15 -18.07
N ASP A 506 -14.49 3.10 -17.50
CA ASP A 506 -15.71 2.88 -16.73
C ASP A 506 -15.52 2.09 -15.44
N THR A 507 -14.35 2.20 -14.83
CA THR A 507 -14.01 1.53 -13.58
C THR A 507 -13.81 2.49 -12.42
N GLY A 508 -13.88 1.95 -11.18
CA GLY A 508 -13.53 2.67 -9.97
C GLY A 508 -12.75 1.79 -9.01
N ARG A 509 -11.69 2.35 -8.36
CA ARG A 509 -10.97 1.67 -7.29
C ARG A 509 -11.78 1.78 -6.00
N LEU A 510 -12.58 0.76 -5.77
CA LEU A 510 -13.64 0.76 -4.78
C LEU A 510 -13.12 0.58 -3.34
N GLN A 511 -13.72 1.34 -2.41
CA GLN A 511 -13.78 0.99 -1.00
C GLN A 511 -15.22 0.63 -0.64
N THR A 512 -15.45 -0.56 -0.10
CA THR A 512 -16.70 -0.91 0.59
C THR A 512 -16.59 -0.50 2.04
N VAL A 513 -17.63 0.14 2.57
CA VAL A 513 -17.69 0.62 3.96
C VAL A 513 -18.81 -0.13 4.67
N ALA A 514 -18.44 -1.03 5.57
CA ALA A 514 -19.38 -1.75 6.43
C ALA A 514 -19.54 -1.01 7.78
N ARG A 515 -20.74 -1.11 8.35
CA ARG A 515 -21.06 -0.37 9.58
C ARG A 515 -20.26 -0.86 10.80
N ASP A 516 -19.97 -2.14 10.87
CA ASP A 516 -19.21 -2.78 11.95
C ASP A 516 -17.70 -2.52 11.85
N GLU A 517 -17.18 -2.17 10.66
CA GLU A 517 -15.77 -1.84 10.45
C GLU A 517 -15.46 -0.36 10.77
N ASN A 518 -16.32 0.58 10.29
CA ASN A 518 -16.19 2.01 10.56
C ASN A 518 -17.58 2.67 10.68
N PRO A 519 -18.21 2.62 11.87
CA PRO A 519 -19.56 3.11 12.08
C PRO A 519 -19.71 4.62 11.87
N LEU A 520 -18.64 5.41 12.11
CA LEU A 520 -18.70 6.87 11.94
C LEU A 520 -18.69 7.24 10.46
N TYR A 521 -17.81 6.63 9.67
CA TYR A 521 -17.70 6.88 8.24
C TYR A 521 -18.91 6.32 7.48
N TYR A 522 -19.40 5.14 7.87
CA TYR A 522 -20.64 4.58 7.35
C TYR A 522 -21.82 5.55 7.55
N ASP A 523 -22.01 6.06 8.79
CA ASP A 523 -23.10 6.98 9.11
C ASP A 523 -22.99 8.32 8.38
N LEU A 524 -21.77 8.81 8.10
CA LEU A 524 -21.54 9.99 7.25
C LEU A 524 -22.04 9.75 5.81
N ILE A 525 -21.62 8.62 5.20
CA ILE A 525 -22.06 8.28 3.84
C ILE A 525 -23.58 8.06 3.80
N ALA A 526 -24.16 7.46 4.83
CA ALA A 526 -25.60 7.30 4.96
C ALA A 526 -26.34 8.65 5.09
N ALA A 527 -25.75 9.63 5.81
CA ALA A 527 -26.31 10.99 5.85
C ALA A 527 -26.25 11.69 4.49
N PHE A 528 -25.16 11.52 3.75
CA PHE A 528 -25.02 12.02 2.39
C PHE A 528 -26.04 11.34 1.44
N HIS A 529 -26.19 10.01 1.57
CA HIS A 529 -27.19 9.25 0.80
C HIS A 529 -28.62 9.78 1.03
N ARG A 530 -29.02 10.03 2.27
CA ARG A 530 -30.36 10.60 2.56
C ARG A 530 -30.60 11.95 1.87
N LYS A 531 -29.56 12.76 1.69
CA LYS A 531 -29.66 14.09 1.06
C LYS A 531 -29.65 14.05 -0.46
N THR A 532 -28.92 13.11 -1.05
CA THR A 532 -28.60 13.10 -2.50
C THR A 532 -29.16 11.90 -3.26
N GLY A 533 -29.55 10.84 -2.57
CA GLY A 533 -29.89 9.55 -3.16
C GLY A 533 -28.65 8.73 -3.62
N ILE A 534 -27.42 9.21 -3.33
CA ILE A 534 -26.16 8.56 -3.75
C ILE A 534 -25.45 7.96 -2.52
N PRO A 535 -25.34 6.62 -2.38
CA PRO A 535 -24.67 5.97 -1.23
C PRO A 535 -23.15 5.89 -1.40
N VAL A 536 -22.56 6.84 -2.11
CA VAL A 536 -21.14 6.88 -2.48
C VAL A 536 -20.58 8.27 -2.23
N VAL A 537 -19.37 8.36 -1.68
CA VAL A 537 -18.60 9.61 -1.64
C VAL A 537 -17.26 9.42 -2.36
N LEU A 538 -16.70 10.49 -2.92
CA LEU A 538 -15.32 10.53 -3.38
C LEU A 538 -14.41 10.55 -2.15
N ASN A 539 -13.42 9.65 -2.11
CA ASN A 539 -12.42 9.54 -1.07
C ASN A 539 -11.00 9.58 -1.64
N THR A 540 -10.17 10.46 -1.12
CA THR A 540 -8.73 10.50 -1.40
C THR A 540 -7.95 10.78 -0.13
N SER A 541 -6.64 10.49 -0.11
CA SER A 541 -5.77 10.66 1.06
C SER A 541 -5.73 12.13 1.52
N PHE A 542 -5.69 12.34 2.84
CA PHE A 542 -5.56 13.67 3.42
C PHE A 542 -4.08 14.09 3.41
N ASN A 543 -3.67 14.66 2.30
CA ASN A 543 -2.35 15.26 2.04
C ASN A 543 -2.39 16.04 0.73
N GLU A 544 -1.35 16.77 0.46
CA GLU A 544 -1.04 17.29 -0.88
C GLU A 544 -0.14 16.30 -1.63
N ASN A 545 1.18 16.35 -1.39
CA ASN A 545 2.19 15.46 -1.96
C ASN A 545 3.07 14.74 -0.91
N GLU A 546 3.01 15.16 0.35
CA GLU A 546 3.67 14.55 1.50
C GLU A 546 3.00 13.23 1.92
N PRO A 547 3.54 12.49 2.91
CA PRO A 547 2.84 11.38 3.55
C PRO A 547 1.45 11.81 4.07
N ILE A 548 0.49 10.89 4.12
CA ILE A 548 -0.85 11.16 4.70
C ILE A 548 -0.70 11.77 6.09
N VAL A 549 -1.50 12.79 6.41
CA VAL A 549 -1.45 13.44 7.73
C VAL A 549 -1.66 12.42 8.85
N CYS A 550 -0.82 12.50 9.87
CA CYS A 550 -0.87 11.60 11.03
C CYS A 550 -1.48 12.31 12.24
N THR A 551 -1.05 13.54 12.53
CA THR A 551 -1.42 14.29 13.73
C THR A 551 -2.45 15.40 13.43
N PRO A 552 -3.16 15.91 14.46
CA PRO A 552 -4.04 17.07 14.31
C PRO A 552 -3.33 18.29 13.72
N GLU A 553 -2.11 18.57 14.16
CA GLU A 553 -1.31 19.70 13.69
C GLU A 553 -1.04 19.62 12.19
N GLU A 554 -0.70 18.41 11.69
CA GLU A 554 -0.46 18.17 10.26
C GLU A 554 -1.76 18.31 9.44
N ALA A 555 -2.88 17.85 9.97
CA ALA A 555 -4.18 18.01 9.33
C ALA A 555 -4.59 19.48 9.23
N ILE A 556 -4.37 20.26 10.31
CA ILE A 556 -4.63 21.70 10.37
C ILE A 556 -3.71 22.44 9.38
N ASP A 557 -2.41 22.14 9.38
CA ASP A 557 -1.45 22.73 8.45
C ASP A 557 -1.84 22.44 6.98
N CYS A 558 -2.13 21.19 6.66
CA CYS A 558 -2.58 20.80 5.32
C CYS A 558 -3.89 21.53 4.93
N PHE A 559 -4.84 21.66 5.86
CA PHE A 559 -6.06 22.43 5.64
C PHE A 559 -5.77 23.90 5.36
N GLN A 560 -4.92 24.55 6.17
CA GLN A 560 -4.62 25.98 6.03
C GLN A 560 -3.92 26.32 4.72
N ARG A 561 -2.93 25.53 4.29
CA ARG A 561 -2.14 25.78 3.09
C ARG A 561 -2.78 25.30 1.78
N THR A 562 -3.83 24.47 1.85
CA THR A 562 -4.59 24.03 0.68
C THR A 562 -5.93 24.76 0.57
N ARG A 563 -6.64 24.57 -0.56
CA ARG A 563 -7.95 25.18 -0.79
C ARG A 563 -9.11 24.21 -0.48
N MET A 564 -8.99 23.45 0.63
CA MET A 564 -10.13 22.74 1.20
C MET A 564 -11.10 23.77 1.83
N ASP A 565 -12.39 23.49 1.76
CA ASP A 565 -13.44 24.41 2.21
C ASP A 565 -13.78 24.21 3.69
N VAL A 566 -13.78 22.94 4.14
CA VAL A 566 -14.17 22.54 5.50
C VAL A 566 -13.17 21.55 6.07
N LEU A 567 -12.91 21.62 7.36
CA LEU A 567 -12.18 20.60 8.13
C LEU A 567 -13.10 20.05 9.23
N ALA A 568 -13.37 18.77 9.19
CA ALA A 568 -14.00 18.02 10.27
C ALA A 568 -12.95 17.18 10.99
N ILE A 569 -12.58 17.56 12.21
CA ILE A 569 -11.51 16.95 13.00
C ILE A 569 -12.00 16.63 14.41
N GLY A 570 -12.10 15.34 14.76
CA GLY A 570 -12.83 14.91 15.95
C GLY A 570 -14.26 15.49 15.94
N PRO A 571 -14.77 16.06 17.04
CA PRO A 571 -16.09 16.68 17.10
C PRO A 571 -16.12 18.13 16.55
N PHE A 572 -14.99 18.63 16.05
CA PHE A 572 -14.85 20.03 15.66
C PHE A 572 -15.04 20.22 14.15
N LEU A 573 -15.82 21.25 13.79
CA LEU A 573 -16.06 21.66 12.41
C LEU A 573 -15.52 23.07 12.19
N VAL A 574 -14.52 23.19 11.32
CA VAL A 574 -13.91 24.45 10.87
C VAL A 574 -14.37 24.73 9.45
N THR A 575 -14.80 25.95 9.16
CA THR A 575 -15.20 26.38 7.82
C THR A 575 -14.38 27.58 7.42
N LYS A 576 -13.74 27.56 6.25
CA LYS A 576 -13.10 28.76 5.70
C LYS A 576 -14.17 29.77 5.29
N PRO A 577 -14.00 31.06 5.60
CA PRO A 577 -14.85 32.10 5.01
C PRO A 577 -14.69 32.01 3.48
N ASN A 578 -15.80 32.04 2.75
CA ASN A 578 -15.97 31.80 1.30
C ASN A 578 -14.70 32.09 0.49
N ALA A 579 -13.92 31.07 0.20
CA ALA A 579 -12.91 31.14 -0.84
C ALA A 579 -13.67 31.12 -2.18
N ASP A 580 -13.35 32.12 -3.01
CA ASP A 580 -13.88 32.31 -4.35
C ASP A 580 -13.97 30.98 -5.13
N ASN A 581 -15.19 30.55 -5.48
CA ASN A 581 -15.46 29.30 -6.18
C ASN A 581 -15.01 29.31 -7.66
N SER A 582 -14.26 30.33 -8.07
CA SER A 582 -13.70 30.41 -9.42
C SER A 582 -12.54 29.41 -9.59
N VAL A 583 -12.72 28.43 -10.45
CA VAL A 583 -11.62 27.68 -11.05
C VAL A 583 -10.76 28.69 -11.80
N PRO A 584 -9.42 28.78 -11.56
CA PRO A 584 -8.57 29.56 -12.46
C PRO A 584 -8.72 29.01 -13.88
N ALA A 585 -8.89 29.94 -14.83
CA ALA A 585 -9.04 29.62 -16.25
C ALA A 585 -7.81 28.92 -16.84
#